data_c9e22ce44fe4dd0999baf38cb8fb26ea
#
_entry.id   c9e22ce44fe4dd0999baf38cb8fb26ea
#
_cell.length_a   1.000
_cell.length_b   1.000
_cell.length_c   1.000
_cell.angle_alpha   90.00
_cell.angle_beta   90.00
_cell.angle_gamma   90.00
#
_symmetry.space_group_name_H-M   'P 1'
#
loop_
_entity.id
_entity.type
_entity.pdbx_description
1 polymer ?
#
loop_
_entity_poly.entity_id
_entity_poly.type
_entity_poly.pdbx_seq_one_letter_code
_entity_poly.pdbx_strand_id
1 'polypeptide(L)'
;HNGTYVSGVFIGDEVVAAAFAFPGVDNAGHLHLHSHMAAVKEKYRNRNIGSALKWHQRAWALEHGYETITWTFDPLVRRNAKLNLIKLGVRVFEYFPDFYGDLPDALNAGDPTDRVIARWELLTNQVLAAASNQNLEQSGSGIAVALEKIDGKPVQHEISLNSSQVLCYLPSDIIEVRSQEPALALEWRLALRNQLQPRLNAGWHISGFTSDGAYIVSNNKREKVR
;
A
#
# COMPACT_ATOMS: atom_id res chain seq x y z
N HIS A 1 4.77 -25.68 9.02
CA HIS A 1 3.78 -26.54 9.64
C HIS A 1 2.82 -25.82 10.61
N ASN A 2 3.07 -24.56 10.96
CA ASN A 2 2.26 -23.79 11.91
C ASN A 2 1.38 -22.73 11.23
N GLY A 3 0.82 -23.02 10.04
CA GLY A 3 0.04 -22.05 9.26
C GLY A 3 0.90 -20.97 8.59
N THR A 4 2.20 -21.18 8.52
CA THR A 4 3.15 -20.27 7.89
C THR A 4 3.20 -20.50 6.38
N TYR A 5 3.05 -19.43 5.59
CA TYR A 5 3.20 -19.47 4.15
C TYR A 5 4.64 -19.16 3.76
N VAL A 6 5.28 -20.04 2.99
CA VAL A 6 6.57 -19.80 2.35
C VAL A 6 6.46 -20.24 0.90
N SER A 7 6.79 -19.37 -0.05
CA SER A 7 6.74 -19.67 -1.47
C SER A 7 7.90 -19.03 -2.23
N GLY A 8 8.37 -19.71 -3.27
CA GLY A 8 9.39 -19.23 -4.17
C GLY A 8 8.94 -19.34 -5.64
N VAL A 9 9.41 -18.40 -6.46
CA VAL A 9 9.28 -18.45 -7.93
C VAL A 9 10.62 -18.81 -8.51
N PHE A 10 10.62 -19.80 -9.39
CA PHE A 10 11.83 -20.32 -10.03
C PHE A 10 11.81 -20.09 -11.54
N ILE A 11 12.97 -19.83 -12.13
CA ILE A 11 13.23 -19.90 -13.57
C ILE A 11 14.42 -20.84 -13.74
N GLY A 12 14.17 -22.05 -14.26
CA GLY A 12 15.13 -23.14 -14.13
C GLY A 12 15.40 -23.41 -12.64
N ASP A 13 16.68 -23.46 -12.28
CA ASP A 13 17.12 -23.68 -10.89
C ASP A 13 17.29 -22.39 -10.09
N GLU A 14 17.05 -21.22 -10.69
CA GLU A 14 17.22 -19.93 -10.04
C GLU A 14 15.95 -19.50 -9.31
N VAL A 15 16.04 -19.25 -7.99
CA VAL A 15 14.99 -18.54 -7.23
C VAL A 15 15.00 -17.08 -7.64
N VAL A 16 13.90 -16.59 -8.26
CA VAL A 16 13.78 -15.22 -8.77
C VAL A 16 12.87 -14.34 -7.91
N ALA A 17 12.00 -14.95 -7.11
CA ALA A 17 11.16 -14.25 -6.14
C ALA A 17 10.84 -15.18 -4.97
N ALA A 18 10.54 -14.60 -3.82
CA ALA A 18 10.08 -15.33 -2.63
C ALA A 18 9.08 -14.49 -1.82
N ALA A 19 8.21 -15.17 -1.09
CA ALA A 19 7.34 -14.55 -0.10
C ALA A 19 7.24 -15.41 1.15
N PHE A 20 7.09 -14.72 2.28
CA PHE A 20 6.93 -15.32 3.60
C PHE A 20 5.80 -14.61 4.33
N ALA A 21 4.91 -15.40 4.97
CA ALA A 21 3.82 -14.88 5.79
C ALA A 21 3.55 -15.82 6.97
N PHE A 22 3.01 -15.28 8.05
CA PHE A 22 2.67 -16.02 9.27
C PHE A 22 1.31 -15.58 9.82
N PRO A 23 0.66 -16.44 10.63
CA PRO A 23 -0.58 -16.11 11.30
C PRO A 23 -0.43 -14.89 12.22
N GLY A 24 -1.42 -14.01 12.20
CA GLY A 24 -1.57 -12.88 13.11
C GLY A 24 -3.00 -12.79 13.61
N VAL A 25 -3.18 -12.11 14.75
CA VAL A 25 -4.50 -11.80 15.32
C VAL A 25 -4.57 -10.30 15.49
N ASP A 26 -5.65 -9.67 15.03
CA ASP A 26 -5.86 -8.25 15.23
C ASP A 26 -6.38 -7.93 16.63
N ASN A 27 -6.48 -6.64 16.99
CA ASN A 27 -6.95 -6.21 18.31
C ASN A 27 -8.40 -6.62 18.62
N ALA A 28 -9.19 -7.01 17.61
CA ALA A 28 -10.54 -7.53 17.77
C ALA A 28 -10.61 -9.06 17.85
N GLY A 29 -9.45 -9.73 17.80
CA GLY A 29 -9.34 -11.20 17.86
C GLY A 29 -9.52 -11.89 16.51
N HIS A 30 -9.56 -11.18 15.38
CA HIS A 30 -9.71 -11.79 14.06
C HIS A 30 -8.38 -12.33 13.55
N LEU A 31 -8.41 -13.59 13.14
CA LEU A 31 -7.27 -14.24 12.52
C LEU A 31 -7.01 -13.68 11.11
N HIS A 32 -5.77 -13.38 10.80
CA HIS A 32 -5.34 -12.97 9.46
C HIS A 32 -3.96 -13.54 9.13
N LEU A 33 -3.59 -13.54 7.87
CA LEU A 33 -2.24 -13.86 7.45
C LEU A 33 -1.42 -12.57 7.33
N HIS A 34 -0.32 -12.44 8.10
CA HIS A 34 0.58 -11.30 7.95
C HIS A 34 1.68 -11.62 6.93
N SER A 35 1.62 -10.97 5.76
CA SER A 35 2.63 -11.10 4.71
C SER A 35 3.86 -10.26 5.06
N HIS A 36 4.81 -10.89 5.75
CA HIS A 36 5.97 -10.20 6.29
C HIS A 36 6.96 -9.73 5.21
N MET A 37 7.20 -10.58 4.21
CA MET A 37 8.15 -10.30 3.13
C MET A 37 7.63 -10.83 1.80
N ALA A 38 7.79 -10.02 0.76
CA ALA A 38 7.68 -10.45 -0.64
C ALA A 38 8.72 -9.69 -1.46
N ALA A 39 9.60 -10.39 -2.14
CA ALA A 39 10.69 -9.81 -2.89
C ALA A 39 10.81 -10.45 -4.28
N VAL A 40 11.19 -9.63 -5.26
CA VAL A 40 11.53 -10.07 -6.63
C VAL A 40 12.93 -9.55 -6.94
N LYS A 41 13.82 -10.43 -7.41
CA LYS A 41 15.17 -10.03 -7.84
C LYS A 41 15.08 -8.92 -8.88
N GLU A 42 15.99 -7.96 -8.82
CA GLU A 42 15.95 -6.73 -9.61
C GLU A 42 15.82 -6.97 -11.11
N LYS A 43 16.64 -7.86 -11.66
CA LYS A 43 16.63 -8.24 -13.10
C LYS A 43 15.31 -8.87 -13.59
N TYR A 44 14.43 -9.27 -12.66
CA TYR A 44 13.11 -9.87 -12.95
C TYR A 44 11.93 -8.98 -12.57
N ARG A 45 12.17 -7.76 -12.08
CA ARG A 45 11.12 -6.77 -11.80
C ARG A 45 10.37 -6.36 -13.09
N ASN A 46 9.21 -5.77 -12.95
CA ASN A 46 8.33 -5.31 -14.04
C ASN A 46 7.82 -6.42 -14.98
N ARG A 47 7.87 -7.70 -14.55
CA ARG A 47 7.35 -8.87 -15.29
C ARG A 47 6.11 -9.49 -14.62
N ASN A 48 5.38 -8.72 -13.82
CA ASN A 48 4.20 -9.16 -13.06
C ASN A 48 4.44 -10.29 -12.03
N ILE A 49 5.69 -10.70 -11.78
CA ILE A 49 6.03 -11.79 -10.85
C ILE A 49 5.55 -11.48 -9.43
N GLY A 50 5.73 -10.25 -8.96
CA GLY A 50 5.27 -9.84 -7.63
C GLY A 50 3.74 -9.92 -7.48
N SER A 51 2.99 -9.56 -8.53
CA SER A 51 1.53 -9.70 -8.56
C SER A 51 1.12 -11.17 -8.55
N ALA A 52 1.74 -12.00 -9.41
CA ALA A 52 1.45 -13.43 -9.46
C ALA A 52 1.73 -14.11 -8.11
N LEU A 53 2.84 -13.76 -7.44
CA LEU A 53 3.18 -14.27 -6.12
C LEU A 53 2.13 -13.90 -5.06
N LYS A 54 1.58 -12.67 -5.13
CA LYS A 54 0.48 -12.24 -4.26
C LYS A 54 -0.81 -13.00 -4.55
N TRP A 55 -1.16 -13.23 -5.80
CA TRP A 55 -2.34 -14.02 -6.15
C TRP A 55 -2.21 -15.49 -5.71
N HIS A 56 -1.02 -16.09 -5.82
CA HIS A 56 -0.72 -17.40 -5.25
C HIS A 56 -0.89 -17.39 -3.71
N GLN A 57 -0.39 -16.35 -3.03
CA GLN A 57 -0.56 -16.21 -1.59
C GLN A 57 -2.04 -16.10 -1.20
N ARG A 58 -2.87 -15.40 -2.02
CA ARG A 58 -4.33 -15.33 -1.80
C ARG A 58 -4.98 -16.72 -1.90
N ALA A 59 -4.68 -17.48 -2.95
CA ALA A 59 -5.24 -18.82 -3.12
C ALA A 59 -4.90 -19.70 -1.91
N TRP A 60 -3.62 -19.74 -1.53
CA TRP A 60 -3.16 -20.49 -0.36
C TRP A 60 -3.85 -20.03 0.93
N ALA A 61 -4.00 -18.73 1.13
CA ALA A 61 -4.66 -18.18 2.32
C ALA A 61 -6.12 -18.64 2.44
N LEU A 62 -6.87 -18.57 1.34
CA LEU A 62 -8.27 -19.02 1.30
C LEU A 62 -8.41 -20.53 1.58
N GLU A 63 -7.51 -21.35 1.01
CA GLU A 63 -7.46 -22.79 1.26
C GLU A 63 -7.18 -23.14 2.75
N HIS A 64 -6.52 -22.21 3.47
CA HIS A 64 -6.17 -22.36 4.89
C HIS A 64 -7.10 -21.58 5.83
N GLY A 65 -8.23 -21.08 5.34
CA GLY A 65 -9.25 -20.42 6.14
C GLY A 65 -8.97 -18.97 6.51
N TYR A 66 -7.99 -18.32 5.87
CA TYR A 66 -7.75 -16.89 6.04
C TYR A 66 -8.59 -16.09 5.05
N GLU A 67 -9.37 -15.13 5.54
CA GLU A 67 -10.14 -14.21 4.69
C GLU A 67 -9.45 -12.84 4.54
N THR A 68 -8.38 -12.60 5.30
CA THR A 68 -7.64 -11.33 5.27
C THR A 68 -6.14 -11.59 5.25
N ILE A 69 -5.42 -10.86 4.39
CA ILE A 69 -3.97 -10.75 4.41
C ILE A 69 -3.59 -9.30 4.71
N THR A 70 -2.61 -9.08 5.59
CA THR A 70 -2.09 -7.75 5.92
C THR A 70 -0.60 -7.65 5.62
N TRP A 71 -0.12 -6.45 5.34
CA TRP A 71 1.32 -6.11 5.29
C TRP A 71 1.52 -4.61 5.40
N THR A 72 2.74 -4.19 5.68
CA THR A 72 3.10 -2.78 5.68
C THR A 72 3.79 -2.39 4.38
N PHE A 73 3.59 -1.14 3.95
CA PHE A 73 4.37 -0.55 2.87
C PHE A 73 4.59 0.94 3.07
N ASP A 74 5.65 1.47 2.47
CA ASP A 74 5.93 2.90 2.46
C ASP A 74 4.93 3.63 1.56
N PRO A 75 4.10 4.54 2.11
CA PRO A 75 3.05 5.22 1.35
C PRO A 75 3.57 6.15 0.26
N LEU A 76 4.85 6.57 0.29
CA LEU A 76 5.44 7.40 -0.76
C LEU A 76 5.90 6.60 -1.99
N VAL A 77 6.04 5.28 -1.87
CA VAL A 77 6.49 4.44 -2.99
C VAL A 77 5.34 4.18 -3.95
N ARG A 78 5.24 5.00 -5.00
CA ARG A 78 4.16 4.97 -6.00
C ARG A 78 3.95 3.60 -6.64
N ARG A 79 5.04 2.85 -6.90
CA ARG A 79 4.96 1.49 -7.42
C ARG A 79 4.20 0.53 -6.49
N ASN A 80 4.41 0.67 -5.17
CA ASN A 80 3.71 -0.15 -4.18
C ASN A 80 2.24 0.25 -4.08
N ALA A 81 1.94 1.56 -4.14
CA ALA A 81 0.56 2.04 -4.18
C ALA A 81 -0.21 1.46 -5.38
N LYS A 82 0.38 1.51 -6.60
CA LYS A 82 -0.23 0.92 -7.80
C LYS A 82 -0.47 -0.57 -7.67
N LEU A 83 0.52 -1.34 -7.20
CA LEU A 83 0.36 -2.78 -6.99
C LEU A 83 -0.80 -3.05 -6.02
N ASN A 84 -0.78 -2.40 -4.87
CA ASN A 84 -1.71 -2.69 -3.78
C ASN A 84 -3.16 -2.27 -4.14
N LEU A 85 -3.36 -1.05 -4.61
CA LEU A 85 -4.70 -0.48 -4.80
C LEU A 85 -5.30 -0.84 -6.15
N ILE A 86 -4.50 -0.82 -7.24
CA ILE A 86 -5.00 -1.06 -8.60
C ILE A 86 -4.96 -2.55 -8.96
N LYS A 87 -3.85 -3.25 -8.65
CA LYS A 87 -3.67 -4.64 -9.10
C LYS A 87 -4.24 -5.67 -8.13
N LEU A 88 -4.29 -5.36 -6.82
CA LEU A 88 -4.75 -6.30 -5.80
C LEU A 88 -6.09 -5.89 -5.15
N GLY A 89 -6.54 -4.65 -5.30
CA GLY A 89 -7.77 -4.17 -4.67
C GLY A 89 -7.67 -4.00 -3.15
N VAL A 90 -6.48 -3.73 -2.64
CA VAL A 90 -6.23 -3.49 -1.21
C VAL A 90 -6.87 -2.18 -0.76
N ARG A 91 -7.26 -2.10 0.50
CA ARG A 91 -7.62 -0.86 1.20
C ARG A 91 -6.63 -0.58 2.32
N VAL A 92 -6.53 0.71 2.74
CA VAL A 92 -5.64 1.14 3.83
C VAL A 92 -6.45 1.95 4.83
N PHE A 93 -6.36 1.58 6.11
CA PHE A 93 -7.11 2.23 7.20
C PHE A 93 -6.21 2.82 8.28
N GLU A 94 -4.92 2.49 8.27
CA GLU A 94 -4.00 2.83 9.36
C GLU A 94 -2.69 3.40 8.83
N TYR A 95 -2.20 4.44 9.50
CA TYR A 95 -0.94 5.11 9.22
C TYR A 95 -0.07 5.12 10.48
N PHE A 96 1.15 4.66 10.36
CA PHE A 96 2.12 4.61 11.45
C PHE A 96 3.34 5.46 11.10
N PRO A 97 3.51 6.63 11.76
CA PRO A 97 4.74 7.38 11.65
C PRO A 97 5.90 6.58 12.21
N ASP A 98 7.04 6.66 11.55
CA ASP A 98 8.32 6.13 12.03
C ASP A 98 8.24 4.69 12.60
N PHE A 99 7.59 3.81 11.85
CA PHE A 99 7.16 2.46 12.27
C PHE A 99 8.31 1.58 12.79
N TYR A 100 9.50 1.72 12.24
CA TYR A 100 10.68 0.94 12.63
C TYR A 100 11.67 1.72 13.50
N GLY A 101 11.37 3.00 13.81
CA GLY A 101 12.29 3.87 14.52
C GLY A 101 13.60 4.12 13.75
N ASP A 102 14.65 4.47 14.48
CA ASP A 102 15.99 4.71 13.92
C ASP A 102 16.64 3.41 13.45
N LEU A 103 16.28 2.94 12.27
CA LEU A 103 17.03 1.87 11.62
C LEU A 103 18.23 2.47 10.88
N PRO A 104 19.46 2.02 11.18
CA PRO A 104 20.65 2.36 10.39
C PRO A 104 20.60 1.62 9.05
N ASP A 105 19.62 1.95 8.21
CA ASP A 105 19.35 1.27 6.95
C ASP A 105 19.62 2.22 5.79
N ALA A 106 20.52 1.81 4.91
CA ALA A 106 20.86 2.53 3.68
C ALA A 106 19.63 2.73 2.75
N LEU A 107 18.56 1.95 2.92
CA LEU A 107 17.34 2.08 2.12
C LEU A 107 16.48 3.29 2.52
N ASN A 108 16.56 3.73 3.77
CA ASN A 108 15.78 4.87 4.27
C ASN A 108 16.58 6.19 4.27
N ALA A 109 17.92 6.14 4.17
CA ALA A 109 18.80 7.32 4.07
C ALA A 109 18.46 8.48 5.06
N GLY A 110 18.02 8.15 6.29
CA GLY A 110 17.60 9.12 7.29
C GLY A 110 16.17 9.67 7.13
N ASP A 111 15.40 9.18 6.15
CA ASP A 111 13.96 9.48 6.02
C ASP A 111 13.17 8.66 7.06
N PRO A 112 12.22 9.26 7.81
CA PRO A 112 11.38 8.53 8.76
C PRO A 112 10.70 7.32 8.12
N THR A 113 10.63 6.21 8.87
CA THR A 113 10.14 4.92 8.38
C THR A 113 8.62 4.79 8.41
N ASP A 114 7.88 5.80 7.95
CA ASP A 114 6.42 5.75 7.92
C ASP A 114 5.91 4.55 7.12
N ARG A 115 4.90 3.91 7.66
CA ARG A 115 4.20 2.78 7.02
C ARG A 115 2.70 2.96 7.09
N VAL A 116 2.05 2.41 6.08
CA VAL A 116 0.60 2.16 6.11
C VAL A 116 0.35 0.66 6.07
N ILE A 117 -0.75 0.22 6.70
CA ILE A 117 -1.15 -1.19 6.67
C ILE A 117 -2.07 -1.43 5.48
N ALA A 118 -1.59 -2.24 4.55
CA ALA A 118 -2.42 -2.84 3.52
C ALA A 118 -3.33 -3.90 4.15
N ARG A 119 -4.65 -3.74 4.00
CA ARG A 119 -5.64 -4.75 4.39
C ARG A 119 -6.27 -5.32 3.12
N TRP A 120 -5.99 -6.58 2.85
CA TRP A 120 -6.49 -7.30 1.69
C TRP A 120 -7.59 -8.26 2.12
N GLU A 121 -8.83 -7.79 2.04
CA GLU A 121 -10.03 -8.58 2.34
C GLU A 121 -10.38 -9.41 1.11
N LEU A 122 -9.99 -10.67 1.12
CA LEU A 122 -9.81 -11.54 -0.05
C LEU A 122 -11.09 -11.84 -0.84
N LEU A 123 -12.26 -11.64 -0.23
CA LEU A 123 -13.58 -11.98 -0.82
C LEU A 123 -14.40 -10.74 -1.19
N THR A 124 -13.86 -9.52 -1.06
CA THR A 124 -14.58 -8.29 -1.43
C THR A 124 -14.75 -8.18 -2.94
N ASN A 125 -15.82 -7.51 -3.40
CA ASN A 125 -16.09 -7.27 -4.81
C ASN A 125 -14.90 -6.62 -5.54
N GLN A 126 -14.22 -5.68 -4.87
CA GLN A 126 -13.03 -5.01 -5.41
C GLN A 126 -11.89 -6.01 -5.69
N VAL A 127 -11.63 -6.93 -4.75
CA VAL A 127 -10.59 -7.95 -4.90
C VAL A 127 -11.00 -9.00 -5.94
N LEU A 128 -12.27 -9.38 -6.00
CA LEU A 128 -12.78 -10.30 -7.03
C LEU A 128 -12.68 -9.68 -8.43
N ALA A 129 -12.99 -8.40 -8.57
CA ALA A 129 -12.81 -7.66 -9.82
C ALA A 129 -11.33 -7.62 -10.24
N ALA A 130 -10.41 -7.34 -9.30
CA ALA A 130 -8.97 -7.39 -9.56
C ALA A 130 -8.50 -8.80 -9.98
N ALA A 131 -9.00 -9.85 -9.33
CA ALA A 131 -8.69 -11.24 -9.67
C ALA A 131 -9.16 -11.63 -11.09
N SER A 132 -10.22 -10.97 -11.57
CA SER A 132 -10.73 -11.11 -12.94
C SER A 132 -10.03 -10.17 -13.94
N ASN A 133 -8.88 -9.58 -13.57
CA ASN A 133 -8.11 -8.61 -14.38
C ASN A 133 -8.88 -7.34 -14.77
N GLN A 134 -9.92 -6.96 -14.02
CA GLN A 134 -10.56 -5.67 -14.22
C GLN A 134 -9.61 -4.55 -13.77
N ASN A 135 -9.61 -3.45 -14.52
CA ASN A 135 -8.85 -2.27 -14.14
C ASN A 135 -9.55 -1.54 -12.98
N LEU A 136 -8.89 -1.45 -11.83
CA LEU A 136 -9.39 -0.73 -10.65
C LEU A 136 -8.91 0.73 -10.59
N GLU A 137 -8.28 1.22 -11.64
CA GLU A 137 -7.85 2.61 -11.75
C GLU A 137 -9.06 3.55 -11.72
N GLN A 138 -8.98 4.59 -10.90
CA GLN A 138 -10.10 5.51 -10.70
C GLN A 138 -9.75 6.89 -11.23
N SER A 139 -10.78 7.63 -11.68
CA SER A 139 -10.64 9.02 -12.05
C SER A 139 -10.63 9.92 -10.80
N GLY A 140 -9.69 10.87 -10.75
CA GLY A 140 -9.66 11.92 -9.73
C GLY A 140 -10.52 13.14 -10.08
N SER A 141 -11.24 13.13 -11.22
CA SER A 141 -12.00 14.29 -11.68
C SER A 141 -13.09 14.70 -10.67
N GLY A 142 -13.12 15.97 -10.32
CA GLY A 142 -14.09 16.52 -9.38
C GLY A 142 -13.81 16.27 -7.90
N ILE A 143 -12.69 15.59 -7.57
CA ILE A 143 -12.26 15.38 -6.19
C ILE A 143 -11.31 16.51 -5.78
N ALA A 144 -11.50 17.09 -4.60
CA ALA A 144 -10.66 18.15 -4.07
C ALA A 144 -9.23 17.62 -3.79
N VAL A 145 -8.21 18.43 -4.13
CA VAL A 145 -6.80 18.08 -3.95
C VAL A 145 -6.33 18.55 -2.58
N ALA A 146 -5.96 17.64 -1.69
CA ALA A 146 -5.41 17.96 -0.37
C ALA A 146 -3.87 17.99 -0.36
N LEU A 147 -3.24 17.20 -1.20
CA LEU A 147 -1.79 17.25 -1.45
C LEU A 147 -1.54 17.25 -2.95
N GLU A 148 -0.95 18.31 -3.45
CA GLU A 148 -0.64 18.53 -4.86
C GLU A 148 0.87 18.39 -5.13
N LYS A 149 1.22 18.07 -6.37
CA LYS A 149 2.61 18.10 -6.83
C LYS A 149 2.79 19.26 -7.80
N ILE A 150 3.46 20.33 -7.37
CA ILE A 150 3.79 21.49 -8.21
C ILE A 150 5.31 21.58 -8.35
N ASP A 151 5.82 21.56 -9.56
CA ASP A 151 7.27 21.64 -9.87
C ASP A 151 8.10 20.64 -9.05
N GLY A 152 7.60 19.43 -8.88
CA GLY A 152 8.26 18.37 -8.12
C GLY A 152 8.11 18.46 -6.58
N LYS A 153 7.55 19.53 -6.04
CA LYS A 153 7.40 19.79 -4.60
C LYS A 153 5.97 19.47 -4.11
N PRO A 154 5.84 19.11 -2.82
CA PRO A 154 4.53 18.90 -2.19
C PRO A 154 3.91 20.25 -1.83
N VAL A 155 2.67 20.49 -2.24
CA VAL A 155 1.87 21.64 -1.85
C VAL A 155 0.62 21.14 -1.14
N GLN A 156 0.43 21.57 0.12
CA GLN A 156 -0.70 21.15 0.93
C GLN A 156 -1.83 22.18 0.84
N HIS A 157 -3.07 21.68 0.71
CA HIS A 157 -4.27 22.49 0.74
C HIS A 157 -5.14 22.10 1.94
N GLU A 158 -5.74 23.08 2.60
CA GLU A 158 -6.66 22.85 3.70
C GLU A 158 -8.02 22.41 3.15
N ILE A 159 -8.33 21.12 3.31
CA ILE A 159 -9.61 20.54 2.94
C ILE A 159 -10.29 19.99 4.19
N SER A 160 -11.56 20.40 4.38
CA SER A 160 -12.36 19.99 5.52
C SER A 160 -12.48 18.46 5.63
N LEU A 161 -12.44 17.95 6.88
CA LEU A 161 -12.74 16.54 7.19
C LEU A 161 -14.22 16.17 6.93
N ASN A 162 -15.08 17.14 6.62
CA ASN A 162 -16.48 16.88 6.21
C ASN A 162 -16.60 16.56 4.70
N SER A 163 -15.51 16.69 3.93
CA SER A 163 -15.51 16.28 2.52
C SER A 163 -15.70 14.77 2.42
N SER A 164 -16.27 14.31 1.30
CA SER A 164 -16.47 12.86 1.07
C SER A 164 -15.18 12.17 0.61
N GLN A 165 -14.37 12.88 -0.16
CA GLN A 165 -13.11 12.37 -0.73
C GLN A 165 -12.09 13.50 -0.91
N VAL A 166 -10.81 13.13 -0.89
CA VAL A 166 -9.70 14.01 -1.26
C VAL A 166 -8.64 13.25 -2.07
N LEU A 167 -7.87 13.99 -2.88
CA LEU A 167 -6.68 13.48 -3.57
C LEU A 167 -5.40 13.86 -2.81
N CYS A 168 -4.49 12.90 -2.72
CA CYS A 168 -3.14 13.13 -2.24
C CYS A 168 -2.14 12.61 -3.29
N TYR A 169 -1.54 13.52 -4.04
CA TYR A 169 -0.53 13.19 -5.05
C TYR A 169 0.77 12.70 -4.41
N LEU A 170 1.45 11.83 -5.13
CA LEU A 170 2.77 11.31 -4.76
C LEU A 170 3.85 11.83 -5.72
N PRO A 171 5.11 11.91 -5.27
CA PRO A 171 6.24 12.13 -6.18
C PRO A 171 6.30 11.00 -7.22
N SER A 172 6.88 11.29 -8.38
CA SER A 172 6.97 10.28 -9.45
C SER A 172 7.83 9.09 -9.03
N ASP A 173 8.98 9.37 -8.41
CA ASP A 173 9.88 8.38 -7.82
C ASP A 173 10.53 8.92 -6.54
N ILE A 174 10.01 8.51 -5.38
CA ILE A 174 10.56 8.92 -4.09
C ILE A 174 11.96 8.34 -3.84
N ILE A 175 12.31 7.21 -4.46
CA ILE A 175 13.62 6.59 -4.28
C ILE A 175 14.69 7.47 -4.92
N GLU A 176 14.41 7.98 -6.11
CA GLU A 176 15.28 8.95 -6.78
C GLU A 176 15.39 10.24 -5.97
N VAL A 177 14.24 10.80 -5.52
CA VAL A 177 14.23 12.02 -4.69
C VAL A 177 15.05 11.84 -3.42
N ARG A 178 14.94 10.70 -2.73
CA ARG A 178 15.77 10.40 -1.53
C ARG A 178 17.25 10.41 -1.81
N SER A 179 17.67 9.91 -2.96
CA SER A 179 19.09 9.83 -3.30
C SER A 179 19.69 11.16 -3.75
N GLN A 180 18.90 12.02 -4.39
CA GLN A 180 19.35 13.28 -4.97
C GLN A 180 19.08 14.49 -4.06
N GLU A 181 17.91 14.53 -3.43
CA GLU A 181 17.40 15.65 -2.63
C GLU A 181 16.76 15.15 -1.32
N PRO A 182 17.55 14.69 -0.32
CA PRO A 182 17.01 14.14 0.93
C PRO A 182 16.08 15.09 1.70
N ALA A 183 16.36 16.40 1.66
CA ALA A 183 15.50 17.41 2.28
C ALA A 183 14.11 17.45 1.63
N LEU A 184 14.03 17.38 0.30
CA LEU A 184 12.77 17.34 -0.44
C LEU A 184 12.02 16.02 -0.16
N ALA A 185 12.74 14.90 -0.01
CA ALA A 185 12.13 13.63 0.38
C ALA A 185 11.45 13.72 1.75
N LEU A 186 12.09 14.36 2.71
CA LEU A 186 11.51 14.63 4.02
C LEU A 186 10.29 15.57 3.94
N GLU A 187 10.33 16.61 3.11
CA GLU A 187 9.17 17.48 2.86
C GLU A 187 7.97 16.65 2.35
N TRP A 188 8.18 15.79 1.37
CA TRP A 188 7.16 14.86 0.87
C TRP A 188 6.61 13.95 1.96
N ARG A 189 7.49 13.40 2.81
CA ARG A 189 7.13 12.53 3.94
C ARG A 189 6.20 13.25 4.89
N LEU A 190 6.60 14.43 5.36
CA LEU A 190 5.83 15.20 6.30
C LEU A 190 4.51 15.71 5.70
N ALA A 191 4.52 16.17 4.45
CA ALA A 191 3.33 16.62 3.76
C ALA A 191 2.30 15.50 3.60
N LEU A 192 2.72 14.30 3.17
CA LEU A 192 1.81 13.15 3.04
C LEU A 192 1.29 12.68 4.41
N ARG A 193 2.15 12.61 5.43
CA ARG A 193 1.77 12.30 6.82
C ARG A 193 0.68 13.24 7.31
N ASN A 194 0.88 14.56 7.16
CA ASN A 194 -0.07 15.58 7.59
C ASN A 194 -1.44 15.45 6.92
N GLN A 195 -1.50 14.94 5.69
CA GLN A 195 -2.76 14.73 4.99
C GLN A 195 -3.41 13.38 5.31
N LEU A 196 -2.64 12.30 5.40
CA LEU A 196 -3.18 10.96 5.59
C LEU A 196 -3.51 10.63 7.04
N GLN A 197 -2.57 10.85 7.97
CA GLN A 197 -2.72 10.40 9.35
C GLN A 197 -3.97 10.95 10.05
N PRO A 198 -4.27 12.28 10.02
CA PRO A 198 -5.47 12.80 10.67
C PRO A 198 -6.76 12.22 10.08
N ARG A 199 -6.80 12.02 8.75
CA ARG A 199 -7.96 11.46 8.06
C ARG A 199 -8.17 10.00 8.42
N LEU A 200 -7.13 9.18 8.37
CA LEU A 200 -7.24 7.76 8.74
C LEU A 200 -7.61 7.60 10.22
N ASN A 201 -7.06 8.44 11.11
CA ASN A 201 -7.46 8.47 12.52
C ASN A 201 -8.93 8.90 12.73
N ALA A 202 -9.49 9.71 11.82
CA ALA A 202 -10.89 10.09 11.81
C ALA A 202 -11.81 9.04 11.13
N GLY A 203 -11.30 7.87 10.79
CA GLY A 203 -12.04 6.76 10.19
C GLY A 203 -12.15 6.77 8.67
N TRP A 204 -11.41 7.65 8.00
CA TRP A 204 -11.25 7.60 6.55
C TRP A 204 -10.39 6.40 6.14
N HIS A 205 -10.34 6.12 4.86
CA HIS A 205 -9.48 5.07 4.31
C HIS A 205 -8.97 5.45 2.91
N ILE A 206 -7.82 4.91 2.53
CA ILE A 206 -7.38 4.97 1.15
C ILE A 206 -8.16 3.91 0.37
N SER A 207 -9.01 4.36 -0.54
CA SER A 207 -9.96 3.54 -1.30
C SER A 207 -9.52 3.25 -2.74
N GLY A 208 -8.58 4.04 -3.27
CA GLY A 208 -8.15 3.91 -4.66
C GLY A 208 -6.88 4.68 -4.98
N PHE A 209 -6.48 4.57 -6.24
CA PHE A 209 -5.32 5.24 -6.79
C PHE A 209 -5.58 5.66 -8.24
N THR A 210 -5.18 6.88 -8.61
CA THR A 210 -5.39 7.43 -9.94
C THR A 210 -4.22 7.11 -10.89
N SER A 211 -4.43 7.20 -12.19
CA SER A 211 -3.40 6.99 -13.23
C SER A 211 -2.24 7.96 -13.11
N ASP A 212 -2.54 9.20 -12.78
CA ASP A 212 -1.59 10.31 -12.64
C ASP A 212 -0.85 10.32 -11.30
N GLY A 213 -1.25 9.44 -10.34
CA GLY A 213 -0.47 9.11 -9.15
C GLY A 213 -0.91 9.76 -7.87
N ALA A 214 -2.21 9.88 -7.66
CA ALA A 214 -2.79 10.31 -6.40
C ALA A 214 -3.50 9.16 -5.67
N TYR A 215 -3.40 9.13 -4.35
CA TYR A 215 -4.34 8.40 -3.52
C TYR A 215 -5.71 9.07 -3.55
N ILE A 216 -6.76 8.25 -3.61
CA ILE A 216 -8.12 8.65 -3.30
C ILE A 216 -8.38 8.26 -1.85
N VAL A 217 -8.58 9.25 -1.00
CA VAL A 217 -8.84 9.06 0.44
C VAL A 217 -10.31 9.37 0.69
N SER A 218 -11.07 8.40 1.18
CA SER A 218 -12.53 8.47 1.26
C SER A 218 -13.03 8.43 2.71
N ASN A 219 -14.06 9.22 2.98
CA ASN A 219 -14.78 9.27 4.27
C ASN A 219 -16.02 8.36 4.30
N ASN A 220 -16.13 7.42 3.35
CA ASN A 220 -17.28 6.53 3.34
C ASN A 220 -17.12 5.48 4.45
N LYS A 221 -18.15 5.37 5.31
CA LYS A 221 -18.19 4.30 6.32
C LYS A 221 -17.99 2.95 5.65
N ARG A 222 -17.21 2.07 6.31
CA ARG A 222 -17.00 0.67 5.89
C ARG A 222 -18.32 0.07 5.44
N GLU A 223 -18.42 -0.40 4.19
CA GLU A 223 -19.41 -1.41 3.85
C GLU A 223 -19.14 -2.59 4.79
N LYS A 224 -20.06 -2.87 5.70
CA LYS A 224 -19.98 -4.06 6.53
C LYS A 224 -20.05 -5.25 5.56
N VAL A 225 -18.96 -5.97 5.41
CA VAL A 225 -18.98 -7.30 4.81
C VAL A 225 -19.89 -8.13 5.73
N ARG A 226 -21.01 -8.56 5.16
CA ARG A 226 -21.98 -9.46 5.84
C ARG A 226 -21.46 -10.88 5.79
#